data_3dd01cefb085d87ef63d3718080a20b4
#
_entry.id   3dd01cefb085d87ef63d3718080a20b4
#
_cell.length_a   1.000
_cell.length_b   1.000
_cell.length_c   1.000
_cell.angle_alpha   90.00
_cell.angle_beta   90.00
_cell.angle_gamma   90.00
#
_symmetry.space_group_name_H-M   'P 1'
#
loop_
_entity.id
_entity.type
_entity.pdbx_description
1 polymer ?
#
loop_
_entity_poly.entity_id
_entity_poly.type
_entity_poly.pdbx_seq_one_letter_code
_entity_poly.pdbx_strand_id
1 'polypeptide(L)'
;MAPVKINPDKVRAFKDAESFYKWLGKHHDKEDEIWIKIHKVDSGLKSITPKEAIDVVLCWGWIDGIRKGFDDKSFMQRYTPRTRKGTWSQINVDNVARLVTEGRMTEYGLRQVDAAKADGRWARAYNIKDMKIPGDLLAAIDAEPKAKAMLAKLSSQNRFALAFRVHNMKTEAGRTKKIEAFVAMLKRGETIYPQGKK
;
A
#
# COMPACT_ATOMS: atom_id res chain seq x y z
N MET A 1 4.50 -10.99 12.13
CA MET A 1 5.58 -9.99 11.88
C MET A 1 5.59 -9.00 13.01
N ALA A 2 6.77 -8.64 13.54
CA ALA A 2 6.88 -7.57 14.53
C ALA A 2 6.37 -6.24 13.94
N PRO A 3 5.74 -5.37 14.74
CA PRO A 3 5.28 -4.08 14.26
C PRO A 3 6.48 -3.23 13.82
N VAL A 4 6.40 -2.67 12.61
CA VAL A 4 7.44 -1.75 12.10
C VAL A 4 7.56 -0.57 13.06
N LYS A 5 8.74 -0.35 13.63
CA LYS A 5 9.02 0.81 14.49
C LYS A 5 9.42 2.01 13.64
N ILE A 6 9.05 3.21 14.09
CA ILE A 6 9.53 4.45 13.48
C ILE A 6 10.99 4.63 13.91
N ASN A 7 11.89 4.78 12.93
CA ASN A 7 13.26 5.18 13.20
C ASN A 7 13.32 6.72 13.30
N PRO A 8 13.64 7.30 14.48
CA PRO A 8 13.66 8.74 14.65
C PRO A 8 14.64 9.46 13.72
N ASP A 9 15.78 8.84 13.42
CA ASP A 9 16.82 9.42 12.56
C ASP A 9 16.36 9.59 11.10
N LYS A 10 15.33 8.84 10.70
CA LYS A 10 14.73 8.88 9.36
C LYS A 10 13.42 9.69 9.31
N VAL A 11 13.08 10.38 10.39
CA VAL A 11 11.90 11.27 10.41
C VAL A 11 12.24 12.63 9.84
N ARG A 12 11.41 13.12 8.93
CA ARG A 12 11.50 14.46 8.34
C ARG A 12 10.13 15.11 8.26
N ALA A 13 10.11 16.42 8.12
CA ALA A 13 8.93 17.20 7.78
C ALA A 13 9.23 18.04 6.53
N PHE A 14 8.26 18.10 5.62
CA PHE A 14 8.35 18.91 4.40
C PHE A 14 7.15 19.85 4.35
N LYS A 15 7.42 21.10 3.97
CA LYS A 15 6.36 22.11 3.85
C LYS A 15 5.51 21.89 2.59
N ASP A 16 6.09 21.31 1.53
CA ASP A 16 5.50 21.13 0.20
C ASP A 16 6.18 20.01 -0.60
N ALA A 17 5.62 19.71 -1.76
CA ALA A 17 6.11 18.71 -2.70
C ALA A 17 7.51 19.04 -3.25
N GLU A 18 7.81 20.32 -3.48
CA GLU A 18 9.08 20.74 -4.06
C GLU A 18 10.25 20.47 -3.11
N SER A 19 10.09 20.77 -1.83
CA SER A 19 11.12 20.50 -0.82
C SER A 19 11.39 19.00 -0.67
N PHE A 20 10.36 18.15 -0.76
CA PHE A 20 10.51 16.70 -0.74
C PHE A 20 11.15 16.17 -2.03
N TYR A 21 10.75 16.70 -3.19
CA TYR A 21 11.35 16.32 -4.47
C TYR A 21 12.86 16.62 -4.52
N LYS A 22 13.27 17.80 -4.05
CA LYS A 22 14.69 18.19 -3.93
C LYS A 22 15.45 17.29 -2.97
N TRP A 23 14.83 16.87 -1.87
CA TRP A 23 15.43 15.95 -0.92
C TRP A 23 15.66 14.58 -1.55
N LEU A 24 14.66 14.00 -2.22
CA LEU A 24 14.81 12.73 -2.92
C LEU A 24 15.87 12.81 -4.03
N GLY A 25 16.02 13.93 -4.70
CA GLY A 25 17.08 14.15 -5.68
C GLY A 25 18.49 13.92 -5.15
N LYS A 26 18.70 14.09 -3.85
CA LYS A 26 19.99 13.90 -3.19
C LYS A 26 20.14 12.58 -2.42
N HIS A 27 19.00 11.88 -2.17
CA HIS A 27 18.95 10.78 -1.20
C HIS A 27 18.28 9.51 -1.70
N HIS A 28 17.62 9.53 -2.88
CA HIS A 28 16.81 8.42 -3.37
C HIS A 28 17.59 7.11 -3.54
N ASP A 29 18.89 7.16 -3.75
CA ASP A 29 19.80 6.03 -3.95
C ASP A 29 20.64 5.70 -2.68
N LYS A 30 20.56 6.54 -1.64
CA LYS A 30 21.33 6.41 -0.40
C LYS A 30 20.48 5.96 0.78
N GLU A 31 19.20 6.25 0.75
CA GLU A 31 18.28 5.96 1.84
C GLU A 31 17.39 4.75 1.48
N ASP A 32 17.11 3.92 2.48
CA ASP A 32 16.23 2.74 2.37
C ASP A 32 14.80 3.02 2.85
N GLU A 33 14.62 4.11 3.60
CA GLU A 33 13.31 4.60 4.03
C GLU A 33 13.36 6.06 4.47
N ILE A 34 12.19 6.67 4.48
CA ILE A 34 11.92 7.94 5.15
C ILE A 34 10.55 7.89 5.83
N TRP A 35 10.43 8.50 6.98
CA TRP A 35 9.18 8.77 7.65
C TRP A 35 8.87 10.25 7.58
N ILE A 36 7.73 10.60 6.97
CA ILE A 36 7.30 12.00 6.86
C ILE A 36 6.20 12.27 7.88
N LYS A 37 6.41 13.29 8.73
CA LYS A 37 5.35 13.84 9.57
C LYS A 37 4.43 14.68 8.70
N ILE A 38 3.16 14.29 8.62
CA ILE A 38 2.13 14.96 7.83
C ILE A 38 1.04 15.45 8.77
N HIS A 39 0.66 16.71 8.64
CA HIS A 39 -0.42 17.30 9.42
C HIS A 39 -1.79 16.93 8.84
N LYS A 40 -2.76 16.68 9.73
CA LYS A 40 -4.15 16.45 9.34
C LYS A 40 -4.77 17.75 8.84
N VAL A 41 -5.76 17.65 7.96
CA VAL A 41 -6.44 18.81 7.37
C VAL A 41 -6.98 19.74 8.46
N ASP A 42 -7.61 19.16 9.49
CA ASP A 42 -8.26 19.91 10.59
C ASP A 42 -7.25 20.49 11.61
N SER A 43 -5.97 20.26 11.44
CA SER A 43 -4.94 20.76 12.37
C SER A 43 -4.66 22.26 12.25
N GLY A 44 -5.03 22.86 11.10
CA GLY A 44 -4.65 24.23 10.74
C GLY A 44 -3.16 24.42 10.39
N LEU A 45 -2.35 23.35 10.46
CA LEU A 45 -0.92 23.38 10.17
C LEU A 45 -0.63 22.91 8.73
N LYS A 46 0.24 23.64 8.04
CA LYS A 46 0.63 23.29 6.67
C LYS A 46 1.76 22.24 6.67
N SER A 47 1.66 21.28 5.79
CA SER A 47 2.71 20.33 5.40
C SER A 47 2.40 19.79 4.01
N ILE A 48 3.33 19.04 3.43
CA ILE A 48 3.05 18.24 2.25
C ILE A 48 1.84 17.32 2.51
N THR A 49 0.96 17.20 1.52
CA THR A 49 -0.19 16.29 1.59
C THR A 49 0.21 14.86 1.18
N PRO A 50 -0.54 13.81 1.60
CA PRO A 50 -0.28 12.44 1.13
C PRO A 50 -0.31 12.31 -0.39
N LYS A 51 -1.20 13.02 -1.07
CA LYS A 51 -1.32 13.00 -2.54
C LYS A 51 -0.06 13.57 -3.21
N GLU A 52 0.39 14.72 -2.78
CA GLU A 52 1.62 15.34 -3.28
C GLU A 52 2.83 14.45 -3.01
N ALA A 53 2.92 13.87 -1.81
CA ALA A 53 4.03 12.99 -1.46
C ALA A 53 4.05 11.71 -2.32
N ILE A 54 2.88 11.12 -2.66
CA ILE A 54 2.79 9.98 -3.59
C ILE A 54 3.30 10.38 -4.98
N ASP A 55 2.91 11.53 -5.50
CA ASP A 55 3.40 12.03 -6.78
C ASP A 55 4.94 12.15 -6.78
N VAL A 56 5.48 12.75 -5.74
CA VAL A 56 6.94 12.91 -5.59
C VAL A 56 7.66 11.57 -5.56
N VAL A 57 7.21 10.62 -4.72
CA VAL A 57 7.90 9.33 -4.59
C VAL A 57 7.80 8.50 -5.87
N LEU A 58 6.69 8.57 -6.62
CA LEU A 58 6.57 7.91 -7.91
C LEU A 58 7.61 8.43 -8.91
N CYS A 59 7.85 9.75 -8.93
CA CYS A 59 8.86 10.34 -9.80
C CYS A 59 10.27 9.78 -9.55
N TRP A 60 10.60 9.39 -8.33
CA TRP A 60 11.90 8.88 -7.92
C TRP A 60 11.96 7.34 -7.76
N GLY A 61 10.92 6.62 -8.17
CA GLY A 61 10.88 5.16 -8.08
C GLY A 61 10.67 4.61 -6.67
N TRP A 62 10.08 5.42 -5.79
CA TRP A 62 9.71 5.07 -4.43
C TRP A 62 8.20 4.80 -4.31
N ILE A 63 7.75 4.36 -3.14
CA ILE A 63 6.35 4.04 -2.85
C ILE A 63 6.02 4.34 -1.40
N ASP A 64 4.76 4.63 -1.14
CA ASP A 64 4.20 4.72 0.20
C ASP A 64 4.14 3.34 0.87
N GLY A 65 4.40 3.34 2.16
CA GLY A 65 4.31 2.19 3.03
C GLY A 65 3.22 2.38 4.09
N ILE A 66 3.55 1.93 5.30
CA ILE A 66 2.61 1.99 6.43
C ILE A 66 2.43 3.43 6.94
N ARG A 67 1.21 3.73 7.41
CA ARG A 67 0.87 4.95 8.12
C ARG A 67 0.66 4.65 9.60
N LYS A 68 1.13 5.54 10.47
CA LYS A 68 0.91 5.48 11.92
C LYS A 68 0.39 6.81 12.44
N GLY A 69 -0.61 6.78 13.33
CA GLY A 69 -0.95 7.96 14.12
C GLY A 69 0.27 8.40 14.94
N PHE A 70 0.44 9.70 15.10
CA PHE A 70 1.52 10.27 15.90
C PHE A 70 0.95 11.09 17.06
N ASP A 71 0.11 12.07 16.76
CA ASP A 71 -0.62 12.88 17.73
C ASP A 71 -2.02 13.24 17.19
N ASP A 72 -2.77 14.08 17.92
CA ASP A 72 -4.11 14.48 17.51
C ASP A 72 -4.13 15.28 16.20
N LYS A 73 -3.02 15.93 15.85
CA LYS A 73 -2.89 16.84 14.71
C LYS A 73 -2.08 16.27 13.55
N SER A 74 -1.40 15.12 13.73
CA SER A 74 -0.49 14.59 12.71
C SER A 74 -0.40 13.06 12.71
N PHE A 75 0.18 12.53 11.63
CA PHE A 75 0.54 11.13 11.47
C PHE A 75 1.89 11.01 10.77
N MET A 76 2.50 9.84 10.93
CA MET A 76 3.73 9.46 10.24
C MET A 76 3.40 8.59 9.05
N GLN A 77 3.89 8.95 7.87
CA GLN A 77 3.79 8.15 6.65
C GLN A 77 5.18 7.67 6.24
N ARG A 78 5.34 6.36 6.10
CA ARG A 78 6.57 5.75 5.61
C ARG A 78 6.60 5.75 4.09
N TYR A 79 7.78 6.01 3.52
CA TYR A 79 8.09 5.84 2.10
C TYR A 79 9.39 5.05 1.94
N THR A 80 9.48 4.21 0.92
CA THR A 80 10.63 3.35 0.65
C THR A 80 10.89 3.24 -0.86
N PRO A 81 12.10 2.91 -1.30
CA PRO A 81 12.34 2.50 -2.67
C PRO A 81 11.41 1.34 -3.07
N ARG A 82 10.94 1.34 -4.32
CA ARG A 82 10.18 0.21 -4.85
C ARG A 82 11.05 -1.03 -4.95
N THR A 83 10.50 -2.16 -4.59
CA THR A 83 11.15 -3.45 -4.75
C THR A 83 10.71 -4.14 -6.03
N ARG A 84 11.54 -5.06 -6.56
CA ARG A 84 11.22 -5.89 -7.73
C ARG A 84 9.97 -6.75 -7.55
N LYS A 85 9.52 -6.99 -6.31
CA LYS A 85 8.33 -7.79 -5.98
C LYS A 85 7.10 -6.91 -5.68
N GLY A 86 7.26 -5.59 -5.65
CA GLY A 86 6.19 -4.65 -5.30
C GLY A 86 5.09 -4.64 -6.36
N THR A 87 3.85 -4.72 -5.93
CA THR A 87 2.68 -4.61 -6.80
C THR A 87 2.42 -3.16 -7.21
N TRP A 88 1.64 -2.98 -8.29
CA TRP A 88 1.15 -1.68 -8.72
C TRP A 88 -0.36 -1.59 -8.50
N SER A 89 -0.83 -0.46 -8.03
CA SER A 89 -2.27 -0.14 -8.04
C SER A 89 -2.60 0.64 -9.31
N GLN A 90 -3.85 0.53 -9.78
CA GLN A 90 -4.32 1.30 -10.93
C GLN A 90 -4.16 2.82 -10.69
N ILE A 91 -4.44 3.29 -9.48
CA ILE A 91 -4.24 4.71 -9.10
C ILE A 91 -2.78 5.15 -9.33
N ASN A 92 -1.80 4.32 -8.99
CA ASN A 92 -0.40 4.66 -9.21
C ASN A 92 0.00 4.57 -10.69
N VAL A 93 -0.61 3.68 -11.47
CA VAL A 93 -0.47 3.62 -12.94
C VAL A 93 -0.97 4.93 -13.55
N ASP A 94 -2.17 5.37 -13.16
CA ASP A 94 -2.79 6.61 -13.67
C ASP A 94 -1.98 7.85 -13.26
N ASN A 95 -1.49 7.90 -12.02
CA ASN A 95 -0.61 8.96 -11.54
C ASN A 95 0.69 9.02 -12.35
N VAL A 96 1.32 7.88 -12.63
CA VAL A 96 2.53 7.84 -13.47
C VAL A 96 2.24 8.36 -14.88
N ALA A 97 1.13 7.96 -15.51
CA ALA A 97 0.76 8.46 -16.83
C ALA A 97 0.66 9.99 -16.84
N ARG A 98 -0.02 10.57 -15.84
CA ARG A 98 -0.10 12.02 -15.65
C ARG A 98 1.27 12.66 -15.42
N LEU A 99 2.09 12.09 -14.53
CA LEU A 99 3.42 12.62 -14.19
C LEU A 99 4.40 12.57 -15.38
N VAL A 100 4.25 11.59 -16.27
CA VAL A 100 4.99 11.53 -17.55
C VAL A 100 4.58 12.69 -18.44
N THR A 101 3.27 12.93 -18.62
CA THR A 101 2.75 14.06 -19.42
C THR A 101 3.18 15.40 -18.86
N GLU A 102 3.26 15.53 -17.53
CA GLU A 102 3.75 16.74 -16.85
C GLU A 102 5.29 16.91 -16.91
N GLY A 103 6.03 15.94 -17.47
CA GLY A 103 7.50 15.98 -17.55
C GLY A 103 8.21 15.88 -16.19
N ARG A 104 7.54 15.35 -15.17
CA ARG A 104 8.04 15.30 -13.79
C ARG A 104 8.79 14.01 -13.44
N MET A 105 8.59 12.95 -14.22
CA MET A 105 9.24 11.66 -13.95
C MET A 105 10.75 11.74 -14.18
N THR A 106 11.50 11.21 -13.23
CA THR A 106 12.95 11.03 -13.39
C THR A 106 13.24 9.69 -14.08
N GLU A 107 14.47 9.50 -14.55
CA GLU A 107 14.94 8.21 -15.08
C GLU A 107 14.82 7.08 -14.05
N TYR A 108 14.99 7.37 -12.75
CA TYR A 108 14.86 6.40 -11.66
C TYR A 108 13.42 5.89 -11.51
N GLY A 109 12.45 6.82 -11.60
CA GLY A 109 11.04 6.48 -11.61
C GLY A 109 10.65 5.66 -12.84
N LEU A 110 11.10 6.10 -14.03
CA LEU A 110 10.83 5.40 -15.30
C LEU A 110 11.41 3.99 -15.31
N ARG A 111 12.63 3.77 -14.80
CA ARG A 111 13.22 2.42 -14.66
C ARG A 111 12.32 1.46 -13.87
N GLN A 112 11.64 1.92 -12.81
CA GLN A 112 10.70 1.09 -12.06
C GLN A 112 9.43 0.76 -12.85
N VAL A 113 8.97 1.69 -13.67
CA VAL A 113 7.84 1.51 -14.58
C VAL A 113 8.18 0.47 -15.65
N ASP A 114 9.31 0.63 -16.31
CA ASP A 114 9.76 -0.27 -17.38
C ASP A 114 10.00 -1.68 -16.89
N ALA A 115 10.62 -1.83 -15.72
CA ALA A 115 10.77 -3.13 -15.07
C ALA A 115 9.40 -3.78 -14.75
N ALA A 116 8.41 -2.99 -14.32
CA ALA A 116 7.08 -3.49 -14.05
C ALA A 116 6.29 -3.85 -15.31
N LYS A 117 6.52 -3.15 -16.42
CA LYS A 117 5.96 -3.49 -17.74
C LYS A 117 6.57 -4.78 -18.25
N ALA A 118 7.88 -4.91 -18.18
CA ALA A 118 8.63 -6.07 -18.68
C ALA A 118 8.24 -7.39 -17.97
N ASP A 119 7.98 -7.35 -16.67
CA ASP A 119 7.60 -8.53 -15.87
C ASP A 119 6.08 -8.70 -15.67
N GLY A 120 5.27 -7.88 -16.32
CA GLY A 120 3.80 -7.96 -16.34
C GLY A 120 3.13 -7.45 -15.05
N ARG A 121 3.85 -6.93 -14.06
CA ARG A 121 3.23 -6.32 -12.85
C ARG A 121 2.39 -5.07 -13.19
N TRP A 122 2.80 -4.33 -14.20
CA TRP A 122 2.07 -3.16 -14.67
C TRP A 122 0.69 -3.50 -15.22
N ALA A 123 0.61 -4.49 -16.12
CA ALA A 123 -0.66 -4.94 -16.70
C ALA A 123 -1.60 -5.60 -15.67
N ARG A 124 -1.04 -6.11 -14.57
CA ARG A 124 -1.79 -6.69 -13.44
C ARG A 124 -2.01 -5.69 -12.31
N ALA A 125 -1.97 -4.39 -12.58
CA ALA A 125 -2.24 -3.38 -11.58
C ALA A 125 -3.66 -3.58 -10.99
N TYR A 126 -3.72 -3.64 -9.65
CA TYR A 126 -4.99 -3.88 -8.97
C TYR A 126 -5.78 -2.58 -8.77
N ASN A 127 -7.10 -2.69 -8.89
CA ASN A 127 -8.01 -1.61 -8.54
C ASN A 127 -8.65 -1.90 -7.18
N ILE A 128 -8.44 -0.99 -6.23
CA ILE A 128 -8.99 -1.16 -4.87
C ILE A 128 -10.52 -1.18 -4.88
N LYS A 129 -11.14 -0.36 -5.73
CA LYS A 129 -12.62 -0.23 -5.80
C LYS A 129 -13.28 -1.50 -6.33
N ASP A 130 -12.60 -2.20 -7.25
CA ASP A 130 -13.13 -3.37 -7.94
C ASP A 130 -12.67 -4.69 -7.33
N MET A 131 -11.85 -4.63 -6.27
CA MET A 131 -11.30 -5.81 -5.63
C MET A 131 -12.40 -6.58 -4.88
N LYS A 132 -12.97 -7.55 -5.57
CA LYS A 132 -13.92 -8.52 -4.99
C LYS A 132 -13.18 -9.71 -4.38
N ILE A 133 -13.83 -10.38 -3.43
CA ILE A 133 -13.31 -11.65 -2.90
C ILE A 133 -13.34 -12.66 -4.06
N PRO A 134 -12.20 -13.32 -4.36
CA PRO A 134 -12.13 -14.32 -5.43
C PRO A 134 -13.14 -15.45 -5.23
N GLY A 135 -13.72 -15.96 -6.32
CA GLY A 135 -14.80 -16.94 -6.27
C GLY A 135 -14.44 -18.23 -5.55
N ASP A 136 -13.22 -18.74 -5.73
CA ASP A 136 -12.70 -19.90 -5.02
C ASP A 136 -12.57 -19.68 -3.50
N LEU A 137 -12.10 -18.50 -3.07
CA LEU A 137 -12.08 -18.13 -1.66
C LEU A 137 -13.50 -18.00 -1.10
N LEU A 138 -14.39 -17.35 -1.85
CA LEU A 138 -15.78 -17.18 -1.42
C LEU A 138 -16.48 -18.54 -1.27
N ALA A 139 -16.33 -19.45 -2.23
CA ALA A 139 -16.89 -20.80 -2.18
C ALA A 139 -16.37 -21.59 -0.96
N ALA A 140 -15.05 -21.51 -0.69
CA ALA A 140 -14.46 -22.16 0.48
C ALA A 140 -14.96 -21.58 1.81
N ILE A 141 -15.20 -20.27 1.89
CA ILE A 141 -15.79 -19.62 3.05
C ILE A 141 -17.27 -20.01 3.23
N ASP A 142 -18.04 -20.05 2.13
CA ASP A 142 -19.47 -20.38 2.15
C ASP A 142 -19.75 -21.83 2.58
N ALA A 143 -18.82 -22.74 2.30
CA ALA A 143 -18.87 -24.13 2.77
C ALA A 143 -18.72 -24.27 4.30
N GLU A 144 -18.29 -23.24 5.01
CA GLU A 144 -18.01 -23.26 6.43
C GLU A 144 -18.86 -22.21 7.19
N PRO A 145 -19.97 -22.61 7.85
CA PRO A 145 -20.92 -21.67 8.46
C PRO A 145 -20.30 -20.63 9.40
N LYS A 146 -19.30 -21.03 10.21
CA LYS A 146 -18.60 -20.11 11.12
C LYS A 146 -17.76 -19.09 10.36
N ALA A 147 -17.07 -19.51 9.30
CA ALA A 147 -16.28 -18.60 8.46
C ALA A 147 -17.18 -17.62 7.70
N LYS A 148 -18.31 -18.09 7.16
CA LYS A 148 -19.33 -17.27 6.49
C LYS A 148 -19.89 -16.19 7.42
N ALA A 149 -20.28 -16.57 8.64
CA ALA A 149 -20.77 -15.63 9.65
C ALA A 149 -19.71 -14.58 10.03
N MET A 150 -18.42 -14.99 10.09
CA MET A 150 -17.32 -14.06 10.37
C MET A 150 -17.03 -13.14 9.20
N LEU A 151 -17.09 -13.63 7.95
CA LEU A 151 -16.95 -12.79 6.75
C LEU A 151 -17.96 -11.63 6.74
N ALA A 152 -19.22 -11.89 7.15
CA ALA A 152 -20.25 -10.85 7.22
C ALA A 152 -19.89 -9.69 8.16
N LYS A 153 -19.14 -9.97 9.22
CA LYS A 153 -18.72 -9.00 10.25
C LYS A 153 -17.41 -8.27 9.92
N LEU A 154 -16.69 -8.68 8.86
CA LEU A 154 -15.41 -8.07 8.52
C LEU A 154 -15.57 -6.61 8.07
N SER A 155 -14.62 -5.77 8.51
CA SER A 155 -14.44 -4.42 7.97
C SER A 155 -14.04 -4.47 6.49
N SER A 156 -14.28 -3.38 5.77
CA SER A 156 -13.83 -3.23 4.36
C SER A 156 -12.33 -3.46 4.21
N GLN A 157 -11.53 -3.01 5.17
CA GLN A 157 -10.09 -3.22 5.20
C GLN A 157 -9.73 -4.71 5.28
N ASN A 158 -10.38 -5.48 6.15
CA ASN A 158 -10.14 -6.91 6.27
C ASN A 158 -10.64 -7.69 5.05
N ARG A 159 -11.80 -7.33 4.48
CA ARG A 159 -12.31 -7.91 3.23
C ARG A 159 -11.33 -7.68 2.08
N PHE A 160 -10.86 -6.44 1.92
CA PHE A 160 -9.83 -6.12 0.92
C PHE A 160 -8.55 -6.92 1.14
N ALA A 161 -8.09 -7.04 2.38
CA ALA A 161 -6.85 -7.78 2.69
C ALA A 161 -6.94 -9.28 2.36
N LEU A 162 -8.10 -9.91 2.56
CA LEU A 162 -8.36 -11.29 2.13
C LEU A 162 -8.26 -11.40 0.61
N ALA A 163 -9.03 -10.58 -0.10
CA ALA A 163 -9.09 -10.58 -1.56
C ALA A 163 -7.71 -10.32 -2.18
N PHE A 164 -7.03 -9.27 -1.74
CA PHE A 164 -5.73 -8.85 -2.25
C PHE A 164 -4.66 -9.93 -2.06
N ARG A 165 -4.61 -10.57 -0.88
CA ARG A 165 -3.58 -11.57 -0.60
C ARG A 165 -3.78 -12.86 -1.40
N VAL A 166 -5.02 -13.27 -1.68
CA VAL A 166 -5.31 -14.41 -2.54
C VAL A 166 -5.10 -14.06 -4.01
N HIS A 167 -5.53 -12.87 -4.45
CA HIS A 167 -5.32 -12.38 -5.82
C HIS A 167 -3.84 -12.38 -6.23
N ASN A 168 -2.95 -12.01 -5.31
CA ASN A 168 -1.51 -11.91 -5.57
C ASN A 168 -0.74 -13.23 -5.41
N MET A 169 -1.41 -14.37 -5.18
CA MET A 169 -0.75 -15.67 -5.15
C MET A 169 -0.29 -16.07 -6.56
N LYS A 170 0.99 -16.44 -6.68
CA LYS A 170 1.62 -16.74 -7.98
C LYS A 170 1.47 -18.20 -8.42
N THR A 171 1.25 -19.11 -7.46
CA THR A 171 1.12 -20.56 -7.73
C THR A 171 -0.20 -21.06 -7.19
N GLU A 172 -0.79 -22.05 -7.87
CA GLU A 172 -2.04 -22.68 -7.46
C GLU A 172 -1.93 -23.30 -6.06
N ALA A 173 -0.88 -24.07 -5.80
CA ALA A 173 -0.63 -24.67 -4.49
C ALA A 173 -0.53 -23.61 -3.37
N GLY A 174 0.17 -22.50 -3.62
CA GLY A 174 0.26 -21.38 -2.68
C GLY A 174 -1.09 -20.70 -2.47
N ARG A 175 -1.90 -20.60 -3.52
CA ARG A 175 -3.24 -20.03 -3.49
C ARG A 175 -4.18 -20.90 -2.64
N THR A 176 -4.21 -22.21 -2.89
CA THR A 176 -5.01 -23.17 -2.12
C THR A 176 -4.67 -23.10 -0.63
N LYS A 177 -3.37 -23.21 -0.30
CA LYS A 177 -2.89 -23.11 1.08
C LYS A 177 -3.27 -21.79 1.75
N LYS A 178 -3.29 -20.68 0.99
CA LYS A 178 -3.70 -19.38 1.51
C LYS A 178 -5.19 -19.31 1.79
N ILE A 179 -6.02 -19.90 0.92
CA ILE A 179 -7.48 -20.01 1.09
C ILE A 179 -7.81 -20.82 2.35
N GLU A 180 -7.22 -22.00 2.50
CA GLU A 180 -7.39 -22.86 3.69
C GLU A 180 -7.04 -22.12 4.99
N ALA A 181 -5.89 -21.42 5.00
CA ALA A 181 -5.45 -20.62 6.13
C ALA A 181 -6.44 -19.51 6.50
N PHE A 182 -7.06 -18.85 5.50
CA PHE A 182 -8.05 -17.80 5.73
C PHE A 182 -9.38 -18.36 6.24
N VAL A 183 -9.84 -19.47 5.68
CA VAL A 183 -11.02 -20.16 6.18
C VAL A 183 -10.83 -20.57 7.65
N ALA A 184 -9.70 -21.19 7.98
CA ALA A 184 -9.38 -21.57 9.35
C ALA A 184 -9.30 -20.38 10.31
N MET A 185 -8.70 -19.25 9.87
CA MET A 185 -8.64 -18.00 10.62
C MET A 185 -10.05 -17.47 10.93
N LEU A 186 -10.91 -17.40 9.90
CA LEU A 186 -12.28 -16.91 10.05
C LEU A 186 -13.15 -17.83 10.95
N LYS A 187 -12.96 -19.15 10.89
CA LYS A 187 -13.61 -20.12 11.79
C LYS A 187 -13.29 -19.86 13.26
N ARG A 188 -12.10 -19.36 13.57
CA ARG A 188 -11.68 -18.97 14.92
C ARG A 188 -12.13 -17.56 15.33
N GLY A 189 -12.83 -16.84 14.44
CA GLY A 189 -13.25 -15.46 14.69
C GLY A 189 -12.12 -14.44 14.64
N GLU A 190 -10.97 -14.80 14.03
CA GLU A 190 -9.79 -13.95 13.93
C GLU A 190 -9.82 -13.07 12.67
N THR A 191 -9.07 -11.96 12.70
CA THR A 191 -8.96 -11.00 11.59
C THR A 191 -7.51 -10.71 11.26
N ILE A 192 -7.25 -10.25 10.03
CA ILE A 192 -5.90 -9.86 9.58
C ILE A 192 -5.43 -8.59 10.29
N TYR A 193 -6.32 -7.63 10.43
CA TYR A 193 -6.09 -6.36 11.10
C TYR A 193 -7.09 -6.18 12.24
N PRO A 194 -6.68 -5.54 13.34
CA PRO A 194 -7.62 -5.20 14.41
C PRO A 194 -8.83 -4.44 13.85
N GLN A 195 -10.01 -4.78 14.32
CA GLN A 195 -11.24 -4.06 13.99
C GLN A 195 -12.11 -3.93 15.24
N GLY A 196 -12.84 -2.82 15.37
CA GLY A 196 -13.82 -2.66 16.44
C GLY A 196 -14.93 -3.71 16.35
N LYS A 197 -15.52 -4.08 17.48
CA LYS A 197 -16.75 -4.87 17.49
C LYS A 197 -17.85 -4.03 16.80
N LYS A 198 -18.43 -4.57 15.73
CA LYS A 198 -19.69 -4.06 15.19
C LYS A 198 -20.84 -4.59 15.99
#